data_35243078b8a0bd2e484bac7029cc9de0
#
_entry.id   35243078b8a0bd2e484bac7029cc9de0
#
_cell.length_a   1.000
_cell.length_b   1.000
_cell.length_c   1.000
_cell.angle_alpha   90.00
_cell.angle_beta   90.00
_cell.angle_gamma   90.00
#
_symmetry.space_group_name_H-M   'P 1'
#
loop_
_entity.id
_entity.type
_entity.pdbx_description
1 polymer ?
#
loop_
_entity_poly.entity_id
_entity_poly.type
_entity_poly.pdbx_seq_one_letter_code
_entity_poly.pdbx_strand_id
1 'polypeptide(L)'
;MCSSDLYNNIIILGNGGSNAVASHISQDYVKFHNKNSLVFSDPSMLTCFINDFGMENAYCRFLQYYAKADTLCILISSGGESKNIINCIKYCENNSVPYGILTGFNPTNKARSISDNALWDYHIDSKDYGIVECVHQIFLHGVI
;
A
#
# COMPACT_ATOMS: atom_id res chain seq x y z
N MET A 1 -2.45 1.32 -22.07
CA MET A 1 -3.13 0.51 -21.05
C MET A 1 -2.30 0.65 -19.79
N CYS A 2 -2.85 1.23 -18.74
CA CYS A 2 -2.12 1.35 -17.46
C CYS A 2 -1.97 -0.07 -16.89
N SER A 3 -0.83 -0.38 -16.25
CA SER A 3 -0.59 -1.72 -15.69
C SER A 3 -1.64 -2.14 -14.66
N SER A 4 -2.29 -1.18 -14.02
CA SER A 4 -3.39 -1.38 -13.07
C SER A 4 -4.68 -1.93 -13.69
N ASP A 5 -4.91 -1.73 -14.99
CA ASP A 5 -6.09 -2.27 -15.68
C ASP A 5 -6.12 -3.81 -15.70
N LEU A 6 -4.95 -4.43 -15.52
CA LEU A 6 -4.80 -5.90 -15.52
C LEU A 6 -5.28 -6.55 -14.22
N TYR A 7 -5.48 -5.80 -13.14
CA TYR A 7 -5.80 -6.33 -11.82
C TYR A 7 -7.22 -5.96 -11.41
N ASN A 8 -8.02 -6.95 -11.04
CA ASN A 8 -9.38 -6.74 -10.52
C ASN A 8 -9.42 -6.63 -9.00
N ASN A 9 -8.46 -7.25 -8.30
CA ASN A 9 -8.33 -7.18 -6.85
C ASN A 9 -7.19 -6.23 -6.48
N ILE A 10 -7.47 -5.28 -5.60
CA ILE A 10 -6.50 -4.28 -5.15
C ILE A 10 -6.50 -4.26 -3.63
N ILE A 11 -5.33 -4.29 -3.03
CA ILE A 11 -5.15 -4.13 -1.58
C ILE A 11 -4.26 -2.92 -1.36
N ILE A 12 -4.77 -1.91 -0.63
CA ILE A 12 -4.04 -0.69 -0.34
C ILE A 12 -3.73 -0.65 1.15
N LEU A 13 -2.45 -0.56 1.50
CA LEU A 13 -1.98 -0.58 2.89
C LEU A 13 -1.13 0.65 3.21
N GLY A 14 -1.42 1.26 4.34
CA GLY A 14 -0.68 2.42 4.87
C GLY A 14 -0.97 2.64 6.34
N ASN A 15 -0.22 3.51 7.00
CA ASN A 15 -0.42 3.88 8.40
C ASN A 15 -0.96 5.32 8.51
N GLY A 16 -1.78 5.61 9.51
CA GLY A 16 -2.24 6.96 9.81
C GLY A 16 -2.85 7.68 8.62
N GLY A 17 -2.30 8.83 8.21
CA GLY A 17 -2.74 9.58 7.04
C GLY A 17 -2.66 8.77 5.74
N SER A 18 -1.63 7.95 5.56
CA SER A 18 -1.54 7.01 4.44
C SER A 18 -2.67 5.98 4.44
N ASN A 19 -3.17 5.55 5.61
CA ASN A 19 -4.35 4.69 5.70
C ASN A 19 -5.65 5.46 5.36
N ALA A 20 -5.75 6.74 5.72
CA ALA A 20 -6.88 7.59 5.31
C ALA A 20 -6.91 7.75 3.78
N VAL A 21 -5.76 7.99 3.15
CA VAL A 21 -5.62 7.99 1.68
C VAL A 21 -6.04 6.65 1.09
N ALA A 22 -5.55 5.53 1.63
CA ALA A 22 -5.90 4.19 1.18
C ALA A 22 -7.42 3.96 1.23
N SER A 23 -8.07 4.35 2.32
CA SER A 23 -9.53 4.20 2.50
C SER A 23 -10.33 5.03 1.51
N HIS A 24 -9.92 6.29 1.27
CA HIS A 24 -10.54 7.16 0.30
C HIS A 24 -10.42 6.59 -1.12
N ILE A 25 -9.21 6.25 -1.54
CA ILE A 25 -8.93 5.72 -2.88
C ILE A 25 -9.63 4.38 -3.12
N SER A 26 -9.66 3.50 -2.11
CA SER A 26 -10.32 2.19 -2.23
C SER A 26 -11.80 2.32 -2.57
N GLN A 27 -12.52 3.27 -1.93
CA GLN A 27 -13.94 3.48 -2.25
C GLN A 27 -14.14 3.99 -3.69
N ASP A 28 -13.23 4.84 -4.18
CA ASP A 28 -13.31 5.36 -5.55
C ASP A 28 -13.02 4.26 -6.58
N TYR A 29 -12.06 3.38 -6.29
CA TYR A 29 -11.76 2.23 -7.14
C TYR A 29 -12.94 1.27 -7.24
N VAL A 30 -13.65 1.03 -6.14
CA VAL A 30 -14.88 0.24 -6.15
C VAL A 30 -15.98 0.94 -6.94
N LYS A 31 -16.25 2.23 -6.62
CA LYS A 31 -17.41 2.96 -7.13
C LYS A 31 -17.28 3.34 -8.62
N PHE A 32 -16.10 3.80 -9.03
CA PHE A 32 -15.91 4.38 -10.37
C PHE A 32 -15.20 3.44 -11.34
N HIS A 33 -14.41 2.50 -10.85
CA HIS A 33 -13.56 1.63 -11.68
C HIS A 33 -13.94 0.15 -11.59
N ASN A 34 -14.99 -0.19 -10.84
CA ASN A 34 -15.49 -1.56 -10.67
C ASN A 34 -14.40 -2.55 -10.21
N LYS A 35 -13.47 -2.10 -9.38
CA LYS A 35 -12.42 -2.93 -8.79
C LYS A 35 -12.86 -3.49 -7.44
N ASN A 36 -12.40 -4.68 -7.09
CA ASN A 36 -12.53 -5.22 -5.74
C ASN A 36 -11.37 -4.68 -4.89
N SER A 37 -11.57 -3.54 -4.24
CA SER A 37 -10.52 -2.86 -3.48
C SER A 37 -10.73 -3.03 -1.98
N LEU A 38 -9.66 -3.38 -1.27
CA LEU A 38 -9.65 -3.62 0.17
C LEU A 38 -8.59 -2.76 0.85
N VAL A 39 -8.91 -2.36 2.08
CA VAL A 39 -7.99 -1.69 2.99
C VAL A 39 -8.03 -2.35 4.36
N PHE A 40 -6.96 -2.21 5.13
CA PHE A 40 -6.89 -2.73 6.49
C PHE A 40 -7.20 -1.60 7.48
N SER A 41 -8.48 -1.26 7.64
CA SER A 41 -8.96 -0.11 8.43
C SER A 41 -10.08 -0.44 9.41
N ASP A 42 -10.64 -1.64 9.39
CA ASP A 42 -11.64 -2.03 10.39
C ASP A 42 -11.01 -2.12 11.79
N PRO A 43 -11.52 -1.38 12.80
CA PRO A 43 -10.89 -1.33 14.12
C PRO A 43 -10.82 -2.68 14.82
N SER A 44 -11.84 -3.53 14.66
CA SER A 44 -11.88 -4.85 15.31
C SER A 44 -10.82 -5.76 14.70
N MET A 45 -10.73 -5.78 13.37
CA MET A 45 -9.73 -6.57 12.66
C MET A 45 -8.31 -6.07 12.92
N LEU A 46 -8.08 -4.75 12.89
CA LEU A 46 -6.78 -4.15 13.21
C LEU A 46 -6.31 -4.53 14.61
N THR A 47 -7.16 -4.32 15.62
CA THR A 47 -6.79 -4.60 17.01
C THR A 47 -6.57 -6.09 17.26
N CYS A 48 -7.38 -6.96 16.66
CA CYS A 48 -7.20 -8.42 16.73
C CYS A 48 -5.85 -8.83 16.11
N PHE A 49 -5.57 -8.44 14.88
CA PHE A 49 -4.33 -8.80 14.19
C PHE A 49 -3.09 -8.23 14.88
N ILE A 50 -3.16 -7.00 15.40
CA ILE A 50 -2.06 -6.39 16.14
C ILE A 50 -1.80 -7.15 17.44
N ASN A 51 -2.88 -7.52 18.18
CA ASN A 51 -2.76 -8.30 19.41
C ASN A 51 -2.13 -9.69 19.17
N ASP A 52 -2.55 -10.36 18.10
CA ASP A 52 -2.17 -11.76 17.85
C ASP A 52 -0.83 -11.90 17.11
N PHE A 53 -0.50 -10.98 16.21
CA PHE A 53 0.68 -11.06 15.35
C PHE A 53 1.72 -9.96 15.57
N GLY A 54 1.39 -8.96 16.40
CA GLY A 54 2.18 -7.75 16.58
C GLY A 54 2.03 -6.74 15.44
N MET A 55 2.27 -5.46 15.75
CA MET A 55 2.11 -4.34 14.79
C MET A 55 2.95 -4.54 13.52
N GLU A 56 4.15 -5.09 13.64
CA GLU A 56 5.07 -5.28 12.51
C GLU A 56 4.58 -6.33 11.50
N ASN A 57 3.76 -7.30 11.95
CA ASN A 57 3.32 -8.44 11.13
C ASN A 57 1.84 -8.36 10.74
N ALA A 58 1.03 -7.58 11.44
CA ALA A 58 -0.42 -7.53 11.24
C ALA A 58 -0.82 -7.25 9.78
N TYR A 59 -0.16 -6.28 9.13
CA TYR A 59 -0.43 -5.90 7.75
C TYR A 59 -0.04 -6.99 6.75
N CYS A 60 1.11 -7.62 6.96
CA CYS A 60 1.54 -8.74 6.15
C CYS A 60 0.61 -9.95 6.32
N ARG A 61 0.11 -10.20 7.54
CA ARG A 61 -0.89 -11.24 7.78
C ARG A 61 -2.21 -10.96 7.07
N PHE A 62 -2.69 -9.72 7.11
CA PHE A 62 -3.86 -9.31 6.35
C PHE A 62 -3.66 -9.61 4.85
N LEU A 63 -2.52 -9.20 4.29
CA LEU A 63 -2.17 -9.47 2.90
C LEU A 63 -2.18 -10.97 2.58
N GLN A 64 -1.60 -11.80 3.45
CA GLN A 64 -1.57 -13.26 3.28
C GLN A 64 -2.96 -13.90 3.22
N TYR A 65 -3.93 -13.38 3.99
CA TYR A 65 -5.29 -13.90 3.99
C TYR A 65 -6.13 -13.44 2.79
N TYR A 66 -5.89 -12.22 2.30
CA TYR A 66 -6.77 -11.59 1.32
C TYR A 66 -6.21 -11.49 -0.10
N ALA A 67 -4.89 -11.62 -0.29
CA ALA A 67 -4.30 -11.59 -1.61
C ALA A 67 -4.71 -12.82 -2.44
N LYS A 68 -5.11 -12.58 -3.68
CA LYS A 68 -5.47 -13.58 -4.68
C LYS A 68 -4.47 -13.52 -5.84
N ALA A 69 -4.56 -14.45 -6.77
CA ALA A 69 -3.63 -14.55 -7.91
C ALA A 69 -3.58 -13.26 -8.78
N ASP A 70 -4.71 -12.53 -8.85
CA ASP A 70 -4.85 -11.28 -9.61
C ASP A 70 -4.86 -10.04 -8.71
N THR A 71 -4.20 -10.10 -7.54
CA THR A 71 -4.12 -8.97 -6.61
C THR A 71 -2.94 -8.07 -6.94
N LEU A 72 -3.22 -6.77 -7.00
CA LEU A 72 -2.22 -5.71 -6.95
C LEU A 72 -2.16 -5.11 -5.54
N CYS A 73 -0.98 -5.10 -4.94
CA CYS A 73 -0.75 -4.40 -3.67
C CYS A 73 -0.26 -2.98 -3.90
N ILE A 74 -0.85 -2.02 -3.20
CA ILE A 74 -0.39 -0.63 -3.15
C ILE A 74 0.06 -0.35 -1.71
N LEU A 75 1.36 -0.12 -1.54
CA LEU A 75 2.01 0.01 -0.25
C LEU A 75 2.47 1.44 -0.03
N ILE A 76 1.89 2.13 0.96
CA ILE A 76 2.10 3.56 1.20
C ILE A 76 2.85 3.76 2.52
N SER A 77 4.01 4.40 2.46
CA SER A 77 4.79 4.81 3.63
C SER A 77 5.51 6.11 3.36
N SER A 78 5.00 7.25 3.87
CA SER A 78 5.58 8.57 3.61
C SER A 78 7.08 8.64 3.95
N GLY A 79 7.49 8.07 5.09
CA GLY A 79 8.92 8.01 5.45
C GLY A 79 9.67 6.83 4.84
N GLY A 80 9.00 5.82 4.32
CA GLY A 80 9.61 4.61 3.76
C GLY A 80 10.28 3.68 4.78
N GLU A 81 10.06 3.89 6.09
CA GLU A 81 10.73 3.15 7.17
C GLU A 81 9.78 2.31 8.03
N SER A 82 8.47 2.33 7.75
CA SER A 82 7.47 1.62 8.54
C SER A 82 7.63 0.11 8.43
N LYS A 83 7.97 -0.55 9.52
CA LYS A 83 8.31 -2.00 9.56
C LYS A 83 7.18 -2.89 9.03
N ASN A 84 5.92 -2.58 9.32
CA ASN A 84 4.77 -3.32 8.80
C ASN A 84 4.66 -3.23 7.27
N ILE A 85 4.94 -2.07 6.68
CA ILE A 85 4.96 -1.90 5.21
C ILE A 85 6.19 -2.60 4.61
N ILE A 86 7.36 -2.47 5.22
CA ILE A 86 8.58 -3.19 4.81
C ILE A 86 8.34 -4.71 4.80
N ASN A 87 7.65 -5.26 5.79
CA ASN A 87 7.32 -6.68 5.82
C ASN A 87 6.35 -7.08 4.70
N CYS A 88 5.41 -6.19 4.32
CA CYS A 88 4.56 -6.40 3.15
C CYS A 88 5.36 -6.41 1.85
N ILE A 89 6.31 -5.49 1.67
CA ILE A 89 7.20 -5.46 0.50
C ILE A 89 7.97 -6.78 0.38
N LYS A 90 8.61 -7.22 1.47
CA LYS A 90 9.33 -8.51 1.49
C LYS A 90 8.43 -9.69 1.14
N TYR A 91 7.19 -9.68 1.63
CA TYR A 91 6.22 -10.73 1.28
C TYR A 91 5.91 -10.72 -0.23
N CYS A 92 5.65 -9.54 -0.81
CA CYS A 92 5.39 -9.41 -2.23
C CYS A 92 6.58 -9.88 -3.07
N GLU A 93 7.81 -9.46 -2.73
CA GLU A 93 9.03 -9.89 -3.40
C GLU A 93 9.20 -11.42 -3.35
N ASN A 94 9.02 -12.03 -2.18
CA ASN A 94 9.25 -13.46 -1.99
C ASN A 94 8.16 -14.36 -2.60
N ASN A 95 6.97 -13.82 -2.85
CA ASN A 95 5.82 -14.58 -3.35
C ASN A 95 5.34 -14.12 -4.73
N SER A 96 6.10 -13.26 -5.40
CA SER A 96 5.78 -12.71 -6.71
C SER A 96 4.38 -12.07 -6.77
N VAL A 97 3.96 -11.41 -5.70
CA VAL A 97 2.73 -10.63 -5.66
C VAL A 97 3.00 -9.27 -6.29
N PRO A 98 2.29 -8.88 -7.37
CA PRO A 98 2.46 -7.57 -7.98
C PRO A 98 2.20 -6.44 -6.99
N TYR A 99 3.09 -5.44 -6.94
CA TYR A 99 2.93 -4.32 -6.04
C TYR A 99 3.54 -3.03 -6.56
N GLY A 100 3.06 -1.91 -6.03
CA GLY A 100 3.67 -0.59 -6.19
C GLY A 100 3.90 0.05 -4.83
N ILE A 101 4.90 0.92 -4.75
CA ILE A 101 5.22 1.67 -3.52
C ILE A 101 5.06 3.17 -3.74
N LEU A 102 4.58 3.85 -2.68
CA LEU A 102 4.52 5.29 -2.59
C LEU A 102 5.28 5.75 -1.35
N THR A 103 6.29 6.59 -1.56
CA THR A 103 7.17 7.06 -0.50
C THR A 103 7.43 8.56 -0.59
N GLY A 104 8.09 9.11 0.39
CA GLY A 104 8.57 10.48 0.45
C GLY A 104 9.83 10.58 1.31
N PHE A 105 10.14 11.77 1.76
CA PHE A 105 11.21 12.11 2.69
C PHE A 105 12.60 11.79 2.11
N ASN A 106 13.24 10.74 2.62
CA ASN A 106 14.58 10.35 2.17
C ASN A 106 14.48 9.53 0.87
N PRO A 107 15.12 9.95 -0.24
CA PRO A 107 15.09 9.22 -1.50
C PRO A 107 15.74 7.83 -1.45
N THR A 108 16.57 7.58 -0.41
CA THR A 108 17.20 6.27 -0.17
C THR A 108 16.58 5.52 1.00
N ASN A 109 15.29 5.74 1.27
CA ASN A 109 14.58 5.06 2.36
C ASN A 109 14.54 3.54 2.18
N LYS A 110 14.23 2.83 3.27
CA LYS A 110 14.28 1.37 3.29
C LYS A 110 13.29 0.71 2.33
N ALA A 111 12.07 1.24 2.22
CA ALA A 111 11.07 0.70 1.31
C ALA A 111 11.59 0.66 -0.14
N ARG A 112 12.16 1.76 -0.63
CA ARG A 112 12.75 1.85 -1.97
C ARG A 112 13.93 0.91 -2.16
N SER A 113 14.80 0.81 -1.14
CA SER A 113 16.03 -0.01 -1.21
C SER A 113 15.79 -1.52 -1.34
N ILE A 114 14.56 -2.00 -1.13
CA ILE A 114 14.20 -3.42 -1.18
C ILE A 114 13.08 -3.73 -2.18
N SER A 115 12.68 -2.77 -3.00
CA SER A 115 11.56 -2.89 -3.95
C SER A 115 12.04 -3.10 -5.37
N ASP A 116 12.84 -4.14 -5.59
CA ASP A 116 13.49 -4.41 -6.87
C ASP A 116 12.50 -4.76 -7.99
N ASN A 117 11.37 -5.40 -7.64
CA ASN A 117 10.34 -5.83 -8.58
C ASN A 117 9.03 -5.03 -8.47
N ALA A 118 9.05 -3.86 -7.84
CA ALA A 118 7.88 -3.00 -7.79
C ALA A 118 7.47 -2.56 -9.21
N LEU A 119 6.17 -2.62 -9.51
CA LEU A 119 5.62 -2.12 -10.78
C LEU A 119 5.82 -0.60 -10.95
N TRP A 120 5.83 0.12 -9.82
CA TRP A 120 6.22 1.53 -9.73
C TRP A 120 6.79 1.84 -8.35
N ASP A 121 7.75 2.75 -8.32
CA ASP A 121 8.32 3.39 -7.15
C ASP A 121 8.04 4.90 -7.27
N TYR A 122 6.94 5.34 -6.65
CA TYR A 122 6.53 6.74 -6.69
C TYR A 122 7.00 7.48 -5.45
N HIS A 123 8.04 8.29 -5.61
CA HIS A 123 8.68 9.03 -4.52
C HIS A 123 8.42 10.53 -4.62
N ILE A 124 8.08 11.15 -3.50
CA ILE A 124 7.88 12.60 -3.38
C ILE A 124 9.04 13.20 -2.59
N ASP A 125 9.83 14.03 -3.21
CA ASP A 125 10.95 14.75 -2.58
C ASP A 125 10.41 15.90 -1.70
N SER A 126 9.83 15.54 -0.57
CA SER A 126 9.33 16.44 0.46
C SER A 126 9.41 15.77 1.82
N LYS A 127 9.68 16.60 2.87
CA LYS A 127 9.68 16.17 4.27
C LYS A 127 8.39 16.59 5.01
N ASP A 128 7.42 17.13 4.30
CA ASP A 128 6.12 17.50 4.84
C ASP A 128 5.11 16.38 4.59
N TYR A 129 4.57 15.82 5.67
CA TYR A 129 3.58 14.74 5.59
C TYR A 129 2.34 15.12 4.79
N GLY A 130 1.83 16.33 4.98
CA GLY A 130 0.63 16.81 4.29
C GLY A 130 0.85 16.88 2.78
N ILE A 131 2.00 17.39 2.35
CA ILE A 131 2.36 17.46 0.92
C ILE A 131 2.50 16.03 0.36
N VAL A 132 3.26 15.17 1.02
CA VAL A 132 3.50 13.80 0.56
C VAL A 132 2.19 13.02 0.43
N GLU A 133 1.34 13.05 1.45
CA GLU A 133 0.05 12.35 1.46
C GLU A 133 -0.92 12.89 0.40
N CYS A 134 -1.01 14.21 0.24
CA CYS A 134 -1.84 14.81 -0.81
C CYS A 134 -1.37 14.40 -2.21
N VAL A 135 -0.07 14.41 -2.47
CA VAL A 135 0.47 14.03 -3.79
C VAL A 135 0.31 12.53 -4.03
N HIS A 136 0.48 11.67 -3.02
CA HIS A 136 0.15 10.25 -3.12
C HIS A 136 -1.31 10.02 -3.51
N GLN A 137 -2.24 10.76 -2.92
CA GLN A 137 -3.65 10.68 -3.26
C GLN A 137 -3.92 11.11 -4.71
N ILE A 138 -3.32 12.22 -5.16
CA ILE A 138 -3.44 12.69 -6.56
C ILE A 138 -2.93 11.61 -7.53
N PHE A 139 -1.76 11.03 -7.25
CA PHE A 139 -1.19 9.95 -8.07
C PHE A 139 -2.15 8.76 -8.17
N LEU A 140 -2.69 8.32 -7.04
CA LEU A 140 -3.58 7.16 -6.99
C LEU A 140 -4.92 7.38 -7.72
N HIS A 141 -5.42 8.61 -7.82
CA HIS A 141 -6.58 8.92 -8.66
C HIS A 141 -6.26 8.78 -10.17
N GLY A 142 -5.01 8.87 -10.56
CA GLY A 142 -4.60 8.80 -11.96
C GLY A 142 -4.04 7.45 -12.43
N VAL A 143 -3.89 6.49 -11.53
CA VAL A 143 -3.24 5.20 -11.82
C VAL A 143 -4.22 4.14 -12.35
N ILE A 144 -5.51 4.29 -12.07
CA ILE A 144 -6.57 3.37 -12.50
C ILE A 144 -7.61 4.10 -13.31
#